data_04142352153c5881357d980bde446fee
#
_entry.id   04142352153c5881357d980bde446fee
#
_cell.length_a   1.000
_cell.length_b   1.000
_cell.length_c   1.000
_cell.angle_alpha   90.00
_cell.angle_beta   90.00
_cell.angle_gamma   90.00
#
_symmetry.space_group_name_H-M   'P 1'
#
loop_
_entity.id
_entity.type
_entity.pdbx_description
1 polymer ?
#
loop_
_entity_poly.entity_id
_entity_poly.type
_entity_poly.pdbx_seq_one_letter_code
_entity_poly.pdbx_strand_id
1 'polypeptide(L)'
;MTELPVGEECWIGEVEDAVMQLNDALQIVERTGERWLVGELFRRKGELLQQQGHPEAAENLYLKAVYMTQEQEAKFWELRAAVSLARLHRDQGRHVEARDLLAPVYGWFTEGFGTPNMKEAKALIDELGA
;
A
#
# COMPACT_ATOMS: atom_id res chain seq x y z
N MET A 1 31.18 1.35 23.56
CA MET A 1 30.44 0.47 22.72
C MET A 1 29.19 1.16 22.25
N THR A 2 29.00 1.15 20.97
CA THR A 2 27.82 1.76 20.44
C THR A 2 26.77 0.68 20.31
N GLU A 3 25.78 0.78 21.13
CA GLU A 3 24.67 -0.14 21.03
C GLU A 3 23.56 0.52 20.27
N LEU A 4 23.02 -0.21 19.31
CA LEU A 4 21.78 0.22 18.72
C LEU A 4 20.73 0.21 19.81
N PRO A 5 19.83 1.19 19.81
CA PRO A 5 18.72 1.13 20.75
C PRO A 5 18.00 -0.22 20.61
N VAL A 6 17.73 -0.84 21.73
CA VAL A 6 17.05 -2.14 21.74
C VAL A 6 15.77 -2.12 20.92
N GLY A 7 15.05 -1.01 20.99
CA GLY A 7 13.82 -0.86 20.22
C GLY A 7 14.05 -0.85 18.72
N GLU A 8 15.21 -0.35 18.27
CA GLU A 8 15.53 -0.32 16.86
C GLU A 8 15.82 -1.71 16.32
N GLU A 9 16.60 -2.51 17.06
CA GLU A 9 16.86 -3.89 16.68
C GLU A 9 15.59 -4.73 16.68
N CYS A 10 14.76 -4.58 17.72
CA CYS A 10 13.49 -5.29 17.80
C CYS A 10 12.57 -4.90 16.66
N TRP A 11 12.56 -3.61 16.31
CA TRP A 11 11.70 -3.12 15.24
C TRP A 11 12.11 -3.73 13.89
N ILE A 12 13.39 -3.79 13.58
CA ILE A 12 13.88 -4.39 12.33
C ILE A 12 13.50 -5.87 12.27
N GLY A 13 13.71 -6.61 13.37
CA GLY A 13 13.35 -8.01 13.43
C GLY A 13 11.85 -8.23 13.26
N GLU A 14 11.04 -7.38 13.87
CA GLU A 14 9.59 -7.47 13.75
C GLU A 14 9.13 -7.24 12.32
N VAL A 15 9.74 -6.28 11.60
CA VAL A 15 9.39 -6.00 10.22
C VAL A 15 9.80 -7.18 9.33
N GLU A 16 10.97 -7.75 9.52
CA GLU A 16 11.43 -8.91 8.76
C GLU A 16 10.51 -10.11 8.99
N ASP A 17 10.12 -10.36 10.24
CA ASP A 17 9.20 -11.45 10.57
C ASP A 17 7.84 -11.22 9.92
N ALA A 18 7.35 -9.98 9.93
CA ALA A 18 6.08 -9.64 9.29
C ALA A 18 6.13 -9.87 7.79
N VAL A 19 7.25 -9.53 7.14
CA VAL A 19 7.41 -9.78 5.70
C VAL A 19 7.39 -11.29 5.42
N MET A 20 8.05 -12.08 6.23
CA MET A 20 8.04 -13.53 6.08
C MET A 20 6.64 -14.09 6.25
N GLN A 21 5.90 -13.62 7.25
CA GLN A 21 4.52 -14.06 7.47
C GLN A 21 3.63 -13.70 6.28
N LEU A 22 3.82 -12.52 5.70
CA LEU A 22 3.06 -12.12 4.52
C LEU A 22 3.40 -12.98 3.31
N ASN A 23 4.67 -13.33 3.14
CA ASN A 23 5.07 -14.23 2.05
C ASN A 23 4.41 -15.60 2.21
N ASP A 24 4.37 -16.13 3.43
CA ASP A 24 3.70 -17.40 3.72
C ASP A 24 2.21 -17.30 3.43
N ALA A 25 1.58 -16.20 3.84
CA ALA A 25 0.17 -15.98 3.58
C ALA A 25 -0.13 -15.91 2.08
N LEU A 26 0.74 -15.27 1.30
CA LEU A 26 0.58 -15.21 -0.15
C LEU A 26 0.62 -16.60 -0.78
N GLN A 27 1.52 -17.47 -0.31
CA GLN A 27 1.58 -18.83 -0.81
C GLN A 27 0.31 -19.61 -0.50
N ILE A 28 -0.23 -19.43 0.70
CA ILE A 28 -1.47 -20.09 1.10
C ILE A 28 -2.65 -19.59 0.23
N VAL A 29 -2.75 -18.29 0.02
CA VAL A 29 -3.82 -17.73 -0.79
C VAL A 29 -3.74 -18.22 -2.22
N GLU A 30 -2.54 -18.31 -2.80
CA GLU A 30 -2.38 -18.84 -4.15
C GLU A 30 -2.84 -20.27 -4.26
N ARG A 31 -2.57 -21.10 -3.23
CA ARG A 31 -2.96 -22.51 -3.23
C ARG A 31 -4.45 -22.70 -3.00
N THR A 32 -5.07 -21.86 -2.18
CA THR A 32 -6.49 -22.02 -1.83
C THR A 32 -7.44 -21.31 -2.80
N GLY A 33 -6.90 -20.46 -3.65
CA GLY A 33 -7.71 -19.72 -4.60
C GLY A 33 -8.38 -18.46 -4.02
N GLU A 34 -8.04 -18.08 -2.81
CA GLU A 34 -8.59 -16.88 -2.18
C GLU A 34 -7.86 -15.63 -2.69
N ARG A 35 -7.88 -15.44 -3.98
CA ARG A 35 -7.06 -14.42 -4.65
C ARG A 35 -7.52 -13.00 -4.37
N TRP A 36 -8.70 -12.82 -3.83
CA TRP A 36 -9.22 -11.49 -3.53
C TRP A 36 -8.38 -10.73 -2.48
N LEU A 37 -7.60 -11.46 -1.68
CA LEU A 37 -6.71 -10.87 -0.68
C LEU A 37 -5.30 -10.58 -1.20
N VAL A 38 -4.95 -11.07 -2.38
CA VAL A 38 -3.56 -11.00 -2.85
C VAL A 38 -3.09 -9.55 -2.96
N GLY A 39 -3.93 -8.69 -3.52
CA GLY A 39 -3.58 -7.26 -3.66
C GLY A 39 -3.32 -6.60 -2.31
N GLU A 40 -4.14 -6.90 -1.32
CA GLU A 40 -3.96 -6.32 0.02
C GLU A 40 -2.67 -6.82 0.68
N LEU A 41 -2.34 -8.09 0.48
CA LEU A 41 -1.09 -8.63 1.02
C LEU A 41 0.14 -7.99 0.36
N PHE A 42 0.11 -7.76 -0.95
CA PHE A 42 1.17 -7.03 -1.63
C PHE A 42 1.31 -5.61 -1.09
N ARG A 43 0.18 -4.93 -0.87
CA ARG A 43 0.19 -3.58 -0.32
C ARG A 43 0.85 -3.55 1.06
N ARG A 44 0.46 -4.47 1.94
CA ARG A 44 1.02 -4.53 3.29
C ARG A 44 2.51 -4.84 3.28
N LYS A 45 2.93 -5.74 2.41
CA LYS A 45 4.35 -6.04 2.26
C LYS A 45 5.10 -4.80 1.77
N GLY A 46 4.50 -4.05 0.84
CA GLY A 46 5.08 -2.81 0.36
C GLY A 46 5.26 -1.79 1.48
N GLU A 47 4.27 -1.64 2.36
CA GLU A 47 4.39 -0.74 3.50
C GLU A 47 5.55 -1.12 4.41
N LEU A 48 5.72 -2.41 4.67
CA LEU A 48 6.80 -2.88 5.51
C LEU A 48 8.16 -2.63 4.87
N LEU A 49 8.29 -2.87 3.56
CA LEU A 49 9.53 -2.60 2.86
C LEU A 49 9.85 -1.10 2.81
N GLN A 50 8.83 -0.27 2.68
CA GLN A 50 9.02 1.17 2.73
C GLN A 50 9.56 1.60 4.10
N GLN A 51 9.04 1.02 5.16
CA GLN A 51 9.54 1.28 6.52
C GLN A 51 10.99 0.85 6.69
N GLN A 52 11.41 -0.19 5.98
CA GLN A 52 12.80 -0.65 6.01
C GLN A 52 13.74 0.20 5.16
N GLY A 53 13.21 1.19 4.46
CA GLY A 53 14.02 2.05 3.61
C GLY A 53 14.24 1.51 2.20
N HIS A 54 13.30 0.71 1.70
CA HIS A 54 13.34 0.15 0.35
C HIS A 54 12.17 0.69 -0.50
N PRO A 55 12.18 1.99 -0.85
CA PRO A 55 11.03 2.58 -1.56
C PRO A 55 10.82 2.01 -2.96
N GLU A 56 11.87 1.61 -3.65
CA GLU A 56 11.73 1.06 -4.99
C GLU A 56 11.04 -0.31 -4.96
N ALA A 57 11.42 -1.16 -4.02
CA ALA A 57 10.77 -2.45 -3.85
C ALA A 57 9.33 -2.26 -3.40
N ALA A 58 9.08 -1.29 -2.53
CA ALA A 58 7.72 -0.96 -2.09
C ALA A 58 6.87 -0.50 -3.26
N GLU A 59 7.39 0.36 -4.12
CA GLU A 59 6.66 0.84 -5.29
C GLU A 59 6.23 -0.32 -6.19
N ASN A 60 7.12 -1.26 -6.44
CA ASN A 60 6.81 -2.44 -7.26
C ASN A 60 5.67 -3.25 -6.66
N LEU A 61 5.65 -3.41 -5.34
CA LEU A 61 4.60 -4.16 -4.67
C LEU A 61 3.27 -3.41 -4.68
N TYR A 62 3.29 -2.09 -4.51
CA TYR A 62 2.09 -1.29 -4.61
C TYR A 62 1.51 -1.33 -6.04
N LEU A 63 2.37 -1.29 -7.06
CA LEU A 63 1.91 -1.41 -8.43
C LEU A 63 1.26 -2.78 -8.69
N LYS A 64 1.85 -3.85 -8.16
CA LYS A 64 1.23 -5.17 -8.24
C LYS A 64 -0.12 -5.20 -7.55
N ALA A 65 -0.22 -4.56 -6.38
CA ALA A 65 -1.48 -4.50 -5.65
C ALA A 65 -2.55 -3.76 -6.45
N VAL A 66 -2.21 -2.62 -7.04
CA VAL A 66 -3.15 -1.87 -7.88
C VAL A 66 -3.60 -2.72 -9.07
N TYR A 67 -2.65 -3.34 -9.77
CA TYR A 67 -2.95 -4.16 -10.94
C TYR A 67 -3.88 -5.34 -10.59
N MET A 68 -3.56 -6.05 -9.51
CA MET A 68 -4.35 -7.21 -9.09
C MET A 68 -5.78 -6.82 -8.73
N THR A 69 -5.94 -5.70 -8.03
CA THR A 69 -7.27 -5.26 -7.61
C THR A 69 -8.07 -4.72 -8.80
N GLN A 70 -7.41 -4.12 -9.79
CA GLN A 70 -8.08 -3.70 -11.02
C GLN A 70 -8.60 -4.90 -11.80
N GLU A 71 -7.81 -5.95 -11.94
CA GLU A 71 -8.23 -7.15 -12.63
C GLU A 71 -9.43 -7.83 -11.96
N GLN A 72 -9.48 -7.77 -10.64
CA GLN A 72 -10.56 -8.37 -9.87
C GLN A 72 -11.77 -7.44 -9.73
N GLU A 73 -11.69 -6.24 -10.27
CA GLU A 73 -12.72 -5.21 -10.11
C GLU A 73 -13.03 -4.92 -8.65
N ALA A 74 -12.03 -5.05 -7.79
CA ALA A 74 -12.16 -4.86 -6.34
C ALA A 74 -11.86 -3.40 -6.00
N LYS A 75 -12.79 -2.50 -6.25
CA LYS A 75 -12.59 -1.06 -6.17
C LYS A 75 -12.18 -0.55 -4.80
N PHE A 76 -12.72 -1.13 -3.73
CA PHE A 76 -12.33 -0.75 -2.38
C PHE A 76 -10.85 -1.04 -2.13
N TRP A 77 -10.40 -2.23 -2.53
CA TRP A 77 -9.01 -2.64 -2.35
C TRP A 77 -8.08 -1.89 -3.30
N GLU A 78 -8.57 -1.59 -4.50
CA GLU A 78 -7.84 -0.76 -5.44
C GLU A 78 -7.59 0.64 -4.86
N LEU A 79 -8.59 1.21 -4.20
CA LEU A 79 -8.44 2.51 -3.54
C LEU A 79 -7.35 2.46 -2.47
N ARG A 80 -7.35 1.42 -1.64
CA ARG A 80 -6.33 1.28 -0.60
C ARG A 80 -4.93 1.18 -1.18
N ALA A 81 -4.77 0.39 -2.24
CA ALA A 81 -3.48 0.24 -2.90
C ALA A 81 -3.04 1.55 -3.56
N ALA A 82 -3.97 2.24 -4.22
CA ALA A 82 -3.69 3.52 -4.86
C ALA A 82 -3.28 4.59 -3.84
N VAL A 83 -3.92 4.62 -2.66
CA VAL A 83 -3.55 5.54 -1.60
C VAL A 83 -2.11 5.28 -1.14
N SER A 84 -1.75 4.03 -0.93
CA SER A 84 -0.39 3.70 -0.49
C SER A 84 0.65 4.13 -1.53
N LEU A 85 0.40 3.86 -2.80
CA LEU A 85 1.30 4.25 -3.88
C LEU A 85 1.36 5.77 -4.03
N ALA A 86 0.22 6.44 -3.95
CA ALA A 86 0.17 7.89 -4.07
C ALA A 86 0.95 8.57 -2.94
N ARG A 87 0.88 8.05 -1.73
CA ARG A 87 1.67 8.57 -0.63
C ARG A 87 3.17 8.45 -0.90
N LEU A 88 3.58 7.30 -1.42
CA LEU A 88 4.98 7.09 -1.76
C LEU A 88 5.43 8.10 -2.82
N HIS A 89 4.64 8.28 -3.88
CA HIS A 89 4.95 9.26 -4.92
C HIS A 89 4.99 10.68 -4.36
N ARG A 90 4.04 11.03 -3.47
CA ARG A 90 4.04 12.34 -2.82
C ARG A 90 5.34 12.57 -2.06
N ASP A 91 5.78 11.58 -1.28
CA ASP A 91 6.99 11.69 -0.48
C ASP A 91 8.24 11.81 -1.35
N GLN A 92 8.17 11.33 -2.58
CA GLN A 92 9.24 11.46 -3.56
C GLN A 92 9.13 12.74 -4.40
N GLY A 93 8.17 13.61 -4.11
CA GLY A 93 7.94 14.83 -4.86
C GLY A 93 7.20 14.63 -6.18
N ARG A 94 6.67 13.44 -6.43
CA ARG A 94 5.97 13.08 -7.68
C ARG A 94 4.47 13.33 -7.52
N HIS A 95 4.11 14.59 -7.32
CA HIS A 95 2.72 14.96 -6.97
C HIS A 95 1.74 14.75 -8.10
N VAL A 96 2.13 15.04 -9.34
CA VAL A 96 1.25 14.87 -10.50
C VAL A 96 0.94 13.38 -10.70
N GLU A 97 1.97 12.53 -10.63
CA GLU A 97 1.78 11.09 -10.77
C GLU A 97 0.87 10.53 -9.69
N ALA A 98 1.05 11.00 -8.44
CA ALA A 98 0.23 10.57 -7.34
C ALA A 98 -1.24 10.94 -7.55
N ARG A 99 -1.49 12.17 -7.96
CA ARG A 99 -2.85 12.64 -8.21
C ARG A 99 -3.49 11.91 -9.38
N ASP A 100 -2.75 11.73 -10.49
CA ASP A 100 -3.27 11.07 -11.68
C ASP A 100 -3.61 9.60 -11.41
N LEU A 101 -2.92 8.99 -10.46
CA LEU A 101 -3.21 7.63 -10.04
C LEU A 101 -4.46 7.56 -9.17
N LEU A 102 -4.57 8.43 -8.19
CA LEU A 102 -5.57 8.32 -7.13
C LEU A 102 -6.92 8.92 -7.51
N ALA A 103 -6.92 10.06 -8.19
CA ALA A 103 -8.17 10.78 -8.48
C ALA A 103 -9.19 9.94 -9.26
N PRO A 104 -8.80 9.19 -10.33
CA PRO A 104 -9.77 8.38 -11.04
C PRO A 104 -10.38 7.27 -10.20
N VAL A 105 -9.57 6.65 -9.33
CA VAL A 105 -10.07 5.57 -8.45
C VAL A 105 -11.05 6.15 -7.44
N TYR A 106 -10.70 7.27 -6.82
CA TYR A 106 -11.61 7.94 -5.89
C TYR A 106 -12.90 8.37 -6.58
N GLY A 107 -12.79 8.91 -7.79
CA GLY A 107 -13.93 9.42 -8.55
C GLY A 107 -14.91 8.35 -8.97
N TRP A 108 -14.53 7.08 -8.94
CA TRP A 108 -15.44 5.98 -9.24
C TRP A 108 -16.52 5.82 -8.18
N PHE A 109 -16.23 6.17 -6.94
CA PHE A 109 -17.16 5.97 -5.82
C PHE A 109 -18.26 7.03 -5.83
N THR A 110 -19.48 6.60 -5.51
CA THR A 110 -20.65 7.48 -5.43
C THR A 110 -21.20 7.58 -4.01
N GLU A 111 -20.70 6.74 -3.11
CA GLU A 111 -21.13 6.73 -1.70
C GLU A 111 -19.99 6.24 -0.83
N GLY A 112 -20.22 6.22 0.48
CA GLY A 112 -19.21 5.73 1.43
C GLY A 112 -18.15 6.77 1.78
N PHE A 113 -18.38 8.04 1.45
CA PHE A 113 -17.39 9.11 1.65
C PHE A 113 -17.09 9.38 3.12
N GLY A 114 -17.92 8.87 4.03
CA GLY A 114 -17.66 9.01 5.46
C GLY A 114 -16.71 7.96 6.03
N THR A 115 -16.32 6.95 5.26
CA THR A 115 -15.42 5.91 5.76
C THR A 115 -14.00 6.45 5.90
N PRO A 116 -13.19 5.87 6.82
CA PRO A 116 -11.81 6.32 7.00
C PRO A 116 -10.98 6.28 5.71
N ASN A 117 -11.15 5.24 4.90
CA ASN A 117 -10.38 5.10 3.65
C ASN A 117 -10.73 6.19 2.65
N MET A 118 -12.00 6.53 2.52
CA MET A 118 -12.44 7.57 1.61
C MET A 118 -12.01 8.96 2.09
N LYS A 119 -12.09 9.20 3.38
CA LYS A 119 -11.62 10.47 3.96
C LYS A 119 -10.14 10.66 3.76
N GLU A 120 -9.37 9.60 3.95
CA GLU A 120 -7.93 9.62 3.74
C GLU A 120 -7.58 9.89 2.29
N ALA A 121 -8.27 9.23 1.36
CA ALA A 121 -8.06 9.43 -0.06
C ALA A 121 -8.36 10.87 -0.46
N LYS A 122 -9.47 11.44 0.02
CA LYS A 122 -9.83 12.81 -0.29
C LYS A 122 -8.82 13.80 0.28
N ALA A 123 -8.38 13.59 1.51
CA ALA A 123 -7.39 14.47 2.12
C ALA A 123 -6.09 14.46 1.30
N LEU A 124 -5.68 13.29 0.83
CA LEU A 124 -4.48 13.17 0.02
C LEU A 124 -4.65 13.85 -1.33
N ILE A 125 -5.79 13.67 -1.99
CA ILE A 125 -6.07 14.33 -3.27
C ILE A 125 -6.03 15.85 -3.10
N ASP A 126 -6.66 16.36 -2.04
CA ASP A 126 -6.68 17.80 -1.77
C ASP A 126 -5.25 18.33 -1.54
N GLU A 127 -4.42 17.57 -0.83
CA GLU A 127 -3.02 17.94 -0.61
C GLU A 127 -2.25 17.97 -1.93
N LEU A 128 -2.47 16.98 -2.80
CA LEU A 128 -1.76 16.86 -4.07
C LEU A 128 -2.20 17.91 -5.08
N GLY A 129 -3.42 18.38 -4.98
CA GLY A 129 -3.96 19.38 -5.89
C GLY A 129 -3.65 20.80 -5.49
N ALA A 130 -3.10 21.00 -4.32
CA ALA A 130 -2.82 22.34 -3.80
C ALA A 130 -1.59 22.97 -4.44
#